data_81ad74d0ead6bd56467f2d5cf388bcd4
#
_entry.id   81ad74d0ead6bd56467f2d5cf388bcd4
#
_cell.length_a   1.000
_cell.length_b   1.000
_cell.length_c   1.000
_cell.angle_alpha   90.00
_cell.angle_beta   90.00
_cell.angle_gamma   90.00
#
_symmetry.space_group_name_H-M   'P 1'
#
loop_
_entity.id
_entity.type
_entity.pdbx_description
1 polymer ?
#
loop_
_entity_poly.entity_id
_entity_poly.type
_entity_poly.pdbx_seq_one_letter_code
_entity_poly.pdbx_strand_id
1 'polypeptide(L)'
;MVGEFDSKKLFKDHVQKATRYNPTAILESLYGGGVTFARMMGNESPYPPSPKVFEAISKTFEKVRWYPDSSNSELKKAISDYTSFDEESIIVGNGSFELIDMIYNGFITPGDEVVIPIPSYSPYTIRLDLFGGQPLYVKMKGLDLGWDVGEISKAISSSNAKLLVIASPNNPTGKTISEGDVKRLLEKERILILDEAYFEFSDRSLAALIEEHENLIVLRTLSKAFGLAGLRIGYGLGNKDMIGYLEKIKNPFNIDNISEQAAIAALEDIDYLHKCVERIVEGREYLFEQLSGIADLEVYPSRANFLLVRILRPDLTSMDLMLKLLDQGLLVRDYTGKPGLDGEFLRITVGDEEDNGKLIDALRGIMD
;
A
#
# COMPACT_ATOMS: atom_id res chain seq x y z
N MET A 1 7.30 -46.72 21.85
CA MET A 1 7.67 -45.77 20.74
C MET A 1 6.90 -44.48 21.03
N VAL A 2 7.62 -43.44 21.37
CA VAL A 2 7.00 -42.07 21.44
C VAL A 2 6.73 -41.68 19.99
N GLY A 3 5.46 -41.52 19.64
CA GLY A 3 5.08 -41.08 18.29
C GLY A 3 5.78 -39.78 17.94
N GLU A 4 6.25 -39.65 16.72
CA GLU A 4 6.91 -38.44 16.22
C GLU A 4 5.95 -37.24 16.39
N PHE A 5 6.40 -36.22 17.11
CA PHE A 5 5.59 -35.01 17.37
C PHE A 5 5.44 -34.23 16.06
N ASP A 6 4.23 -34.19 15.51
CA ASP A 6 3.90 -33.43 14.30
C ASP A 6 3.25 -32.09 14.66
N SER A 7 4.06 -31.03 14.75
CA SER A 7 3.61 -29.68 15.07
C SER A 7 2.60 -29.12 14.07
N LYS A 8 2.62 -29.56 12.80
CA LYS A 8 1.71 -29.07 11.74
C LYS A 8 0.25 -29.30 12.13
N LYS A 9 -0.07 -30.41 12.80
CA LYS A 9 -1.44 -30.73 13.25
C LYS A 9 -2.01 -29.77 14.30
N LEU A 10 -1.15 -28.94 14.91
CA LEU A 10 -1.58 -27.97 15.95
C LEU A 10 -1.87 -26.59 15.38
N PHE A 11 -1.43 -26.29 14.16
CA PHE A 11 -1.77 -25.04 13.52
C PHE A 11 -3.19 -25.08 12.97
N LYS A 12 -3.87 -23.91 12.98
CA LYS A 12 -5.19 -23.77 12.36
C LYS A 12 -5.11 -24.10 10.86
N ASP A 13 -6.11 -24.76 10.31
CA ASP A 13 -6.14 -25.22 8.90
C ASP A 13 -5.89 -24.10 7.89
N HIS A 14 -6.51 -22.93 8.11
CA HIS A 14 -6.30 -21.77 7.23
C HIS A 14 -4.88 -21.23 7.30
N VAL A 15 -4.21 -21.29 8.45
CA VAL A 15 -2.79 -20.89 8.58
C VAL A 15 -1.87 -21.87 7.84
N GLN A 16 -2.18 -23.18 7.89
CA GLN A 16 -1.40 -24.17 7.15
C GLN A 16 -1.49 -23.99 5.62
N LYS A 17 -2.63 -23.49 5.13
CA LYS A 17 -2.91 -23.25 3.70
C LYS A 17 -2.46 -21.86 3.21
N ALA A 18 -2.25 -20.93 4.12
CA ALA A 18 -1.91 -19.55 3.78
C ALA A 18 -0.57 -19.43 3.03
N THR A 19 -0.52 -18.57 2.05
CA THR A 19 0.70 -18.28 1.28
C THR A 19 1.60 -17.31 2.05
N ARG A 20 2.89 -17.62 2.15
CA ARG A 20 3.88 -16.68 2.68
C ARG A 20 4.02 -15.49 1.72
N TYR A 21 3.81 -14.29 2.23
CA TYR A 21 4.11 -13.08 1.48
C TYR A 21 5.61 -12.76 1.56
N ASN A 22 6.31 -12.80 0.43
CA ASN A 22 7.71 -12.42 0.32
C ASN A 22 7.89 -11.43 -0.84
N PRO A 23 7.66 -10.12 -0.62
CA PRO A 23 7.77 -9.08 -1.66
C PRO A 23 9.22 -8.83 -2.09
N THR A 24 10.20 -9.25 -1.29
CA THR A 24 11.63 -8.98 -1.49
C THR A 24 12.43 -10.20 -1.90
N ALA A 25 11.77 -11.31 -2.28
CA ALA A 25 12.46 -12.57 -2.63
C ALA A 25 13.56 -12.37 -3.70
N ILE A 26 13.30 -11.51 -4.68
CA ILE A 26 14.28 -11.17 -5.72
C ILE A 26 15.45 -10.36 -5.15
N LEU A 27 15.20 -9.45 -4.22
CA LEU A 27 16.25 -8.67 -3.55
C LEU A 27 17.14 -9.55 -2.68
N GLU A 28 16.55 -10.54 -2.00
CA GLU A 28 17.32 -11.49 -1.16
C GLU A 28 18.39 -12.23 -1.98
N SER A 29 18.09 -12.55 -3.24
CA SER A 29 19.04 -13.19 -4.16
C SER A 29 20.13 -12.22 -4.67
N LEU A 30 19.90 -10.92 -4.64
CA LEU A 30 20.78 -9.89 -5.19
C LEU A 30 21.68 -9.23 -4.15
N TYR A 31 21.32 -9.23 -2.87
CA TYR A 31 22.08 -8.57 -1.79
C TYR A 31 23.50 -9.13 -1.57
N GLY A 32 23.85 -10.28 -2.18
CA GLY A 32 25.20 -10.86 -2.11
C GLY A 32 26.23 -10.23 -3.06
N GLY A 33 25.85 -9.36 -3.99
CA GLY A 33 26.68 -8.91 -5.13
C GLY A 33 27.34 -7.54 -5.03
N GLY A 34 27.01 -6.71 -4.01
CA GLY A 34 27.59 -5.35 -3.90
C GLY A 34 27.15 -4.38 -5.01
N VAL A 35 26.12 -4.71 -5.77
CA VAL A 35 25.61 -3.88 -6.88
C VAL A 35 24.57 -2.88 -6.33
N THR A 36 24.71 -1.61 -6.72
CA THR A 36 23.71 -0.57 -6.44
C THR A 36 22.66 -0.58 -7.55
N PHE A 37 21.40 -0.73 -7.18
CA PHE A 37 20.26 -0.71 -8.12
C PHE A 37 19.41 0.54 -7.91
N ALA A 38 18.86 1.08 -9.01
CA ALA A 38 17.73 1.99 -8.98
C ALA A 38 16.48 1.20 -8.50
N ARG A 39 15.96 1.52 -7.32
CA ARG A 39 14.90 0.75 -6.64
C ARG A 39 13.51 1.19 -7.09
N MET A 40 13.11 0.81 -8.29
CA MET A 40 11.83 1.21 -8.89
C MET A 40 10.73 0.14 -8.74
N MET A 41 10.76 -0.68 -7.68
CA MET A 41 9.81 -1.80 -7.50
C MET A 41 8.89 -1.68 -6.28
N GLY A 42 9.30 -0.96 -5.24
CA GLY A 42 8.66 -0.98 -3.92
C GLY A 42 7.70 0.18 -3.66
N ASN A 43 7.52 1.09 -4.62
CA ASN A 43 6.81 2.35 -4.42
C ASN A 43 7.38 3.13 -3.22
N GLU A 44 8.69 3.04 -3.02
CA GLU A 44 9.43 3.83 -2.04
C GLU A 44 9.66 5.23 -2.60
N SER A 45 9.88 6.23 -1.73
CA SER A 45 10.29 7.56 -2.17
C SER A 45 11.73 7.51 -2.71
N PRO A 46 12.04 8.13 -3.84
CA PRO A 46 13.41 8.28 -4.32
C PRO A 46 14.18 9.34 -3.53
N TYR A 47 13.48 10.16 -2.76
CA TYR A 47 14.09 11.20 -1.92
C TYR A 47 14.19 10.76 -0.47
N PRO A 48 15.26 11.15 0.25
CA PRO A 48 15.38 10.87 1.68
C PRO A 48 14.24 11.55 2.47
N PRO A 49 13.98 11.11 3.71
CA PRO A 49 13.06 11.82 4.58
C PRO A 49 13.58 13.22 4.94
N SER A 50 12.70 14.07 5.51
CA SER A 50 13.08 15.40 5.99
C SER A 50 14.33 15.36 6.87
N PRO A 51 15.25 16.34 6.75
CA PRO A 51 16.40 16.49 7.65
C PRO A 51 16.01 16.54 9.13
N LYS A 52 14.82 17.06 9.48
CA LYS A 52 14.31 17.08 10.86
C LYS A 52 14.14 15.67 11.44
N VAL A 53 13.84 14.68 10.58
CA VAL A 53 13.73 13.27 10.98
C VAL A 53 15.06 12.75 11.53
N PHE A 54 16.17 13.06 10.85
CA PHE A 54 17.49 12.65 11.33
C PHE A 54 17.82 13.26 12.71
N GLU A 55 17.50 14.54 12.90
CA GLU A 55 17.71 15.21 14.19
C GLU A 55 16.88 14.59 15.30
N ALA A 56 15.59 14.28 15.02
CA ALA A 56 14.67 13.66 15.97
C ALA A 56 15.17 12.27 16.39
N ILE A 57 15.57 11.43 15.43
CA ILE A 57 16.15 10.11 15.69
C ILE A 57 17.39 10.23 16.57
N SER A 58 18.31 11.14 16.25
CA SER A 58 19.56 11.33 16.99
C SER A 58 19.31 11.70 18.45
N LYS A 59 18.34 12.56 18.73
CA LYS A 59 17.93 12.96 20.09
C LYS A 59 17.23 11.85 20.88
N THR A 60 16.66 10.87 20.17
CA THR A 60 15.85 9.79 20.76
C THR A 60 16.70 8.60 21.20
N PHE A 61 17.96 8.49 20.75
CA PHE A 61 18.80 7.32 21.01
C PHE A 61 18.92 6.93 22.49
N GLU A 62 18.94 7.87 23.41
CA GLU A 62 19.00 7.59 24.85
C GLU A 62 17.71 6.97 25.40
N LYS A 63 16.57 7.20 24.71
CA LYS A 63 15.25 6.73 25.13
C LYS A 63 14.97 5.27 24.71
N VAL A 64 15.78 4.66 23.80
CA VAL A 64 15.55 3.29 23.30
C VAL A 64 15.59 2.21 24.39
N ARG A 65 16.14 2.51 25.56
CA ARG A 65 16.19 1.62 26.73
C ARG A 65 14.84 1.55 27.48
N TRP A 66 13.88 2.40 27.17
CA TRP A 66 12.56 2.44 27.80
C TRP A 66 11.49 2.04 26.81
N TYR A 67 10.40 1.47 27.33
CA TYR A 67 9.21 1.27 26.51
C TYR A 67 8.64 2.60 26.04
N PRO A 68 8.09 2.66 24.80
CA PRO A 68 7.39 3.84 24.31
C PRO A 68 6.06 4.06 25.05
N ASP A 69 5.42 5.19 24.77
CA ASP A 69 4.03 5.41 25.20
C ASP A 69 3.09 4.46 24.47
N SER A 70 2.38 3.60 25.21
CA SER A 70 1.44 2.62 24.64
C SER A 70 0.22 3.27 23.97
N SER A 71 -0.09 4.52 24.30
CA SER A 71 -1.18 5.29 23.70
C SER A 71 -0.76 6.01 22.43
N ASN A 72 0.56 6.16 22.17
CA ASN A 72 1.14 6.95 21.09
C ASN A 72 0.62 8.40 21.05
N SER A 73 0.44 9.02 22.22
CA SER A 73 -0.28 10.30 22.38
C SER A 73 0.37 11.44 21.57
N GLU A 74 1.71 11.59 21.63
CA GLU A 74 2.42 12.62 20.86
C GLU A 74 2.26 12.39 19.33
N LEU A 75 2.34 11.14 18.88
CA LEU A 75 2.17 10.80 17.47
C LEU A 75 0.72 11.01 17.02
N LYS A 76 -0.27 10.60 17.81
CA LYS A 76 -1.69 10.87 17.52
C LYS A 76 -1.97 12.36 17.41
N LYS A 77 -1.39 13.17 18.31
CA LYS A 77 -1.48 14.62 18.24
C LYS A 77 -0.89 15.16 16.93
N ALA A 78 0.30 14.73 16.53
CA ALA A 78 0.91 15.17 15.27
C ALA A 78 0.08 14.75 14.03
N ILE A 79 -0.53 13.56 14.07
CA ILE A 79 -1.45 13.10 13.02
C ILE A 79 -2.74 13.93 13.03
N SER A 80 -3.28 14.27 14.21
CA SER A 80 -4.43 15.14 14.38
C SER A 80 -4.18 16.52 13.77
N ASP A 81 -3.04 17.12 14.09
CA ASP A 81 -2.62 18.41 13.55
C ASP A 81 -2.48 18.36 11.99
N TYR A 82 -1.98 17.24 11.43
CA TYR A 82 -1.83 17.03 9.99
C TYR A 82 -3.16 16.77 9.28
N THR A 83 -4.07 16.01 9.90
CA THR A 83 -5.29 15.52 9.26
C THR A 83 -6.54 16.29 9.61
N SER A 84 -6.50 17.08 10.69
CA SER A 84 -7.63 17.78 11.32
C SER A 84 -8.70 16.85 11.92
N PHE A 85 -8.38 15.57 12.17
CA PHE A 85 -9.23 14.64 12.89
C PHE A 85 -8.86 14.61 14.37
N ASP A 86 -9.85 14.40 15.25
CA ASP A 86 -9.63 14.22 16.68
C ASP A 86 -8.75 12.99 16.97
N GLU A 87 -7.90 13.07 18.00
CA GLU A 87 -7.01 11.98 18.41
C GLU A 87 -7.76 10.67 18.72
N GLU A 88 -9.01 10.76 19.21
CA GLU A 88 -9.89 9.62 19.46
C GLU A 88 -10.33 8.88 18.17
N SER A 89 -10.27 9.57 17.03
CA SER A 89 -10.57 9.02 15.70
C SER A 89 -9.34 8.45 14.99
N ILE A 90 -8.18 8.38 15.68
CA ILE A 90 -6.89 7.97 15.12
C ILE A 90 -6.40 6.70 15.82
N ILE A 91 -5.97 5.71 15.03
CA ILE A 91 -5.21 4.54 15.50
C ILE A 91 -3.89 4.46 14.76
N VAL A 92 -2.80 4.12 15.48
CA VAL A 92 -1.47 3.99 14.90
C VAL A 92 -1.06 2.53 14.81
N GLY A 93 -0.43 2.14 13.71
CA GLY A 93 0.04 0.78 13.44
C GLY A 93 1.46 0.72 12.91
N ASN A 94 2.10 -0.42 13.08
CA ASN A 94 3.41 -0.74 12.50
C ASN A 94 3.29 -0.92 10.98
N GLY A 95 3.09 0.20 10.28
CA GLY A 95 2.62 0.31 8.91
C GLY A 95 1.12 0.03 8.80
N SER A 96 0.51 0.43 7.67
CA SER A 96 -0.90 0.12 7.37
C SER A 96 -1.18 -1.40 7.32
N PHE A 97 -0.15 -2.20 7.20
CA PHE A 97 -0.24 -3.67 7.21
C PHE A 97 -0.72 -4.22 8.56
N GLU A 98 -0.21 -3.70 9.68
CA GLU A 98 -0.70 -4.08 11.02
C GLU A 98 -2.15 -3.63 11.22
N LEU A 99 -2.53 -2.48 10.68
CA LEU A 99 -3.92 -2.00 10.75
C LEU A 99 -4.89 -2.93 10.01
N ILE A 100 -4.50 -3.45 8.84
CA ILE A 100 -5.28 -4.47 8.12
C ILE A 100 -5.46 -5.72 8.99
N ASP A 101 -4.40 -6.17 9.67
CA ASP A 101 -4.47 -7.32 10.58
C ASP A 101 -5.40 -7.06 11.77
N MET A 102 -5.32 -5.87 12.37
CA MET A 102 -6.22 -5.47 13.47
C MET A 102 -7.68 -5.48 13.02
N ILE A 103 -7.97 -4.94 11.82
CA ILE A 103 -9.33 -4.91 11.28
C ILE A 103 -9.80 -6.34 10.99
N TYR A 104 -9.00 -7.17 10.34
CA TYR A 104 -9.40 -8.56 10.09
C TYR A 104 -9.58 -9.34 11.39
N ASN A 105 -8.72 -9.15 12.39
CA ASN A 105 -8.87 -9.76 13.71
C ASN A 105 -10.16 -9.34 14.42
N GLY A 106 -10.59 -8.08 14.22
CA GLY A 106 -11.79 -7.54 14.84
C GLY A 106 -13.10 -7.97 14.16
N PHE A 107 -13.08 -8.15 12.84
CA PHE A 107 -14.31 -8.34 12.06
C PHE A 107 -14.47 -9.72 11.45
N ILE A 108 -13.38 -10.47 11.20
CA ILE A 108 -13.39 -11.70 10.42
C ILE A 108 -13.32 -12.92 11.32
N THR A 109 -14.24 -13.83 11.11
CA THR A 109 -14.20 -15.22 11.59
C THR A 109 -14.04 -16.17 10.40
N PRO A 110 -13.51 -17.40 10.61
CA PRO A 110 -13.35 -18.34 9.50
C PRO A 110 -14.64 -18.55 8.70
N GLY A 111 -14.55 -18.35 7.38
CA GLY A 111 -15.66 -18.45 6.44
C GLY A 111 -16.37 -17.12 6.12
N ASP A 112 -16.06 -16.02 6.81
CA ASP A 112 -16.60 -14.71 6.47
C ASP A 112 -16.03 -14.21 5.12
N GLU A 113 -16.87 -13.50 4.36
CA GLU A 113 -16.51 -12.96 3.05
C GLU A 113 -16.04 -11.50 3.15
N VAL A 114 -15.09 -11.15 2.28
CA VAL A 114 -14.60 -9.78 2.07
C VAL A 114 -14.60 -9.47 0.59
N VAL A 115 -15.30 -8.41 0.18
CA VAL A 115 -15.28 -7.94 -1.21
C VAL A 115 -13.97 -7.23 -1.50
N ILE A 116 -13.25 -7.70 -2.52
CA ILE A 116 -11.96 -7.14 -2.96
C ILE A 116 -11.99 -6.94 -4.47
N PRO A 117 -12.14 -5.70 -4.97
CA PRO A 117 -11.97 -5.41 -6.39
C PRO A 117 -10.54 -5.73 -6.85
N ILE A 118 -10.42 -6.35 -8.03
CA ILE A 118 -9.14 -6.78 -8.61
C ILE A 118 -8.94 -6.21 -10.02
N PRO A 119 -7.67 -5.86 -10.39
CA PRO A 119 -6.42 -6.08 -9.65
C PRO A 119 -6.29 -5.17 -8.43
N SER A 120 -5.67 -5.68 -7.37
CA SER A 120 -5.51 -4.97 -6.10
C SER A 120 -4.20 -5.34 -5.40
N TYR A 121 -3.95 -4.71 -4.25
CA TYR A 121 -2.79 -5.00 -3.43
C TYR A 121 -2.90 -6.40 -2.80
N SER A 122 -2.05 -7.31 -3.24
CA SER A 122 -2.11 -8.74 -2.85
C SER A 122 -2.20 -9.01 -1.33
N PRO A 123 -1.58 -8.20 -0.44
CA PRO A 123 -1.71 -8.41 0.99
C PRO A 123 -3.14 -8.39 1.54
N TYR A 124 -4.08 -7.70 0.92
CA TYR A 124 -5.47 -7.78 1.39
C TYR A 124 -5.98 -9.23 1.42
N THR A 125 -5.74 -9.99 0.35
CA THR A 125 -6.11 -11.41 0.30
C THR A 125 -5.21 -12.28 1.17
N ILE A 126 -3.89 -12.10 1.08
CA ILE A 126 -2.92 -12.94 1.81
C ILE A 126 -3.11 -12.82 3.33
N ARG A 127 -3.43 -11.61 3.82
CA ARG A 127 -3.74 -11.42 5.24
C ARG A 127 -5.10 -11.99 5.61
N LEU A 128 -6.10 -11.83 4.74
CA LEU A 128 -7.42 -12.40 4.93
C LEU A 128 -7.38 -13.93 5.12
N ASP A 129 -6.58 -14.62 4.32
CA ASP A 129 -6.37 -16.07 4.43
C ASP A 129 -5.89 -16.49 5.83
N LEU A 130 -5.04 -15.67 6.48
CA LEU A 130 -4.53 -15.95 7.84
C LEU A 130 -5.61 -15.85 8.93
N PHE A 131 -6.72 -15.17 8.65
CA PHE A 131 -7.88 -15.10 9.53
C PHE A 131 -9.00 -16.07 9.12
N GLY A 132 -8.77 -16.86 8.04
CA GLY A 132 -9.73 -17.83 7.52
C GLY A 132 -10.89 -17.21 6.75
N GLY A 133 -10.79 -15.95 6.37
CA GLY A 133 -11.79 -15.27 5.54
C GLY A 133 -11.72 -15.69 4.08
N GLN A 134 -12.75 -15.37 3.32
CA GLN A 134 -12.91 -15.72 1.91
C GLN A 134 -12.93 -14.44 1.05
N PRO A 135 -12.03 -14.27 0.07
CA PRO A 135 -12.09 -13.13 -0.82
C PRO A 135 -13.21 -13.30 -1.85
N LEU A 136 -14.10 -12.33 -1.95
CA LEU A 136 -15.06 -12.20 -3.04
C LEU A 136 -14.54 -11.18 -4.05
N TYR A 137 -13.95 -11.68 -5.13
CA TYR A 137 -13.32 -10.84 -6.13
C TYR A 137 -14.33 -10.22 -7.10
N VAL A 138 -14.17 -8.92 -7.36
CA VAL A 138 -14.88 -8.18 -8.39
C VAL A 138 -13.87 -7.62 -9.38
N LYS A 139 -13.94 -8.00 -10.67
CA LYS A 139 -13.01 -7.48 -11.67
C LYS A 139 -13.27 -6.00 -11.95
N MET A 140 -12.21 -5.20 -12.05
CA MET A 140 -12.27 -3.85 -12.57
C MET A 140 -12.72 -3.85 -14.03
N LYS A 141 -13.35 -2.76 -14.47
CA LYS A 141 -14.05 -2.67 -15.74
C LYS A 141 -13.15 -2.16 -16.87
N GLY A 142 -13.29 -2.79 -18.03
CA GLY A 142 -12.70 -2.32 -19.28
C GLY A 142 -11.18 -2.45 -19.35
N LEU A 143 -10.63 -1.97 -20.47
CA LEU A 143 -9.19 -1.97 -20.71
C LEU A 143 -8.46 -0.92 -19.85
N ASP A 144 -9.17 0.13 -19.44
CA ASP A 144 -8.65 1.19 -18.58
C ASP A 144 -8.60 0.83 -17.10
N LEU A 145 -9.04 -0.36 -16.71
CA LEU A 145 -9.09 -0.86 -15.34
C LEU A 145 -9.84 0.10 -14.39
N GLY A 146 -11.02 0.58 -14.83
CA GLY A 146 -11.88 1.46 -14.04
C GLY A 146 -12.68 0.70 -12.98
N TRP A 147 -13.20 1.43 -11.98
CA TRP A 147 -14.08 0.86 -10.95
C TRP A 147 -15.43 0.44 -11.50
N ASP A 148 -15.85 -0.81 -11.28
CA ASP A 148 -17.20 -1.27 -11.54
C ASP A 148 -18.05 -1.24 -10.27
N VAL A 149 -18.49 -0.04 -9.90
CA VAL A 149 -19.27 0.20 -8.68
C VAL A 149 -20.59 -0.57 -8.68
N GLY A 150 -21.16 -0.81 -9.88
CA GLY A 150 -22.38 -1.62 -10.05
C GLY A 150 -22.15 -3.08 -9.63
N GLU A 151 -21.11 -3.71 -10.16
CA GLU A 151 -20.79 -5.10 -9.79
C GLU A 151 -20.27 -5.20 -8.34
N ILE A 152 -19.53 -4.21 -7.83
CA ILE A 152 -19.16 -4.15 -6.41
C ILE A 152 -20.42 -4.10 -5.53
N SER A 153 -21.37 -3.21 -5.82
CA SER A 153 -22.62 -3.09 -5.07
C SER A 153 -23.45 -4.36 -5.12
N LYS A 154 -23.47 -5.04 -6.26
CA LYS A 154 -24.16 -6.32 -6.45
C LYS A 154 -23.48 -7.42 -5.62
N ALA A 155 -22.16 -7.52 -5.66
CA ALA A 155 -21.39 -8.48 -4.86
C ALA A 155 -21.69 -8.33 -3.37
N ILE A 156 -21.67 -7.08 -2.86
CA ILE A 156 -22.04 -6.79 -1.46
C ILE A 156 -23.48 -7.24 -1.16
N SER A 157 -24.43 -6.92 -2.03
CA SER A 157 -25.87 -7.18 -1.80
C SER A 157 -26.24 -8.66 -1.92
N SER A 158 -25.48 -9.45 -2.70
CA SER A 158 -25.72 -10.88 -2.94
C SER A 158 -24.90 -11.81 -2.05
N SER A 159 -24.11 -11.26 -1.13
CA SER A 159 -23.23 -12.01 -0.23
C SER A 159 -23.44 -11.63 1.24
N ASN A 160 -22.78 -12.37 2.12
CA ASN A 160 -22.68 -12.05 3.56
C ASN A 160 -21.37 -11.31 3.89
N ALA A 161 -20.76 -10.67 2.91
CA ALA A 161 -19.52 -9.94 3.10
C ALA A 161 -19.68 -8.86 4.18
N LYS A 162 -18.79 -8.87 5.16
CA LYS A 162 -18.75 -7.87 6.25
C LYS A 162 -17.97 -6.65 5.88
N LEU A 163 -16.95 -6.84 5.03
CA LEU A 163 -15.98 -5.81 4.65
C LEU A 163 -15.93 -5.66 3.13
N LEU A 164 -15.67 -4.43 2.71
CA LEU A 164 -15.24 -4.07 1.36
C LEU A 164 -13.88 -3.37 1.49
N VAL A 165 -12.87 -3.76 0.70
CA VAL A 165 -11.55 -3.13 0.69
C VAL A 165 -11.31 -2.45 -0.64
N ILE A 166 -11.06 -1.16 -0.63
CA ILE A 166 -10.74 -0.34 -1.81
C ILE A 166 -9.48 0.46 -1.53
N ALA A 167 -8.52 0.46 -2.44
CA ALA A 167 -7.38 1.38 -2.42
C ALA A 167 -7.63 2.54 -3.40
N SER A 168 -7.37 3.77 -2.97
CA SER A 168 -7.51 4.96 -3.82
C SER A 168 -6.45 6.01 -3.44
N PRO A 169 -5.43 6.19 -4.29
CA PRO A 169 -5.12 5.50 -5.56
C PRO A 169 -4.87 4.01 -5.41
N ASN A 170 -5.41 3.22 -6.36
CA ASN A 170 -5.29 1.77 -6.31
C ASN A 170 -3.89 1.27 -6.71
N ASN A 171 -3.41 0.25 -6.05
CA ASN A 171 -2.22 -0.49 -6.44
C ASN A 171 -2.62 -1.85 -7.02
N PRO A 172 -2.35 -2.14 -8.33
CA PRO A 172 -1.31 -1.51 -9.15
C PRO A 172 -1.78 -0.49 -10.19
N THR A 173 -3.06 -0.16 -10.30
CA THR A 173 -3.58 0.60 -11.45
C THR A 173 -3.36 2.11 -11.38
N GLY A 174 -3.05 2.65 -10.19
CA GLY A 174 -2.98 4.09 -9.96
C GLY A 174 -4.30 4.85 -10.05
N LYS A 175 -5.42 4.16 -10.23
CA LYS A 175 -6.76 4.75 -10.36
C LYS A 175 -7.33 5.20 -9.02
N THR A 176 -8.02 6.34 -9.03
CA THR A 176 -8.81 6.82 -7.90
C THR A 176 -10.28 6.46 -8.07
N ILE A 177 -11.00 6.34 -6.95
CA ILE A 177 -12.46 6.21 -6.95
C ILE A 177 -13.10 7.57 -6.68
N SER A 178 -14.28 7.84 -7.26
CA SER A 178 -14.97 9.11 -7.02
C SER A 178 -15.66 9.13 -5.65
N GLU A 179 -15.81 10.34 -5.07
CA GLU A 179 -16.55 10.51 -3.81
C GLU A 179 -17.99 10.01 -3.89
N GLY A 180 -18.68 10.30 -5.01
CA GLY A 180 -20.05 9.82 -5.21
C GLY A 180 -20.14 8.30 -5.29
N ASP A 181 -19.11 7.62 -5.81
CA ASP A 181 -19.03 6.17 -5.83
C ASP A 181 -18.81 5.60 -4.43
N VAL A 182 -17.91 6.21 -3.63
CA VAL A 182 -17.67 5.79 -2.25
C VAL A 182 -18.93 5.99 -1.41
N LYS A 183 -19.63 7.14 -1.51
CA LYS A 183 -20.90 7.36 -0.82
C LYS A 183 -21.95 6.31 -1.14
N ARG A 184 -22.10 5.92 -2.42
CA ARG A 184 -23.01 4.82 -2.83
C ARG A 184 -22.64 3.46 -2.23
N LEU A 185 -21.35 3.20 -2.04
CA LEU A 185 -20.89 1.95 -1.43
C LEU A 185 -21.10 1.96 0.08
N LEU A 186 -20.95 3.09 0.76
CA LEU A 186 -21.20 3.26 2.19
C LEU A 186 -22.66 3.07 2.58
N GLU A 187 -23.62 3.39 1.68
CA GLU A 187 -25.04 3.12 1.86
C GLU A 187 -25.39 1.62 2.00
N LYS A 188 -24.42 0.71 1.70
CA LYS A 188 -24.65 -0.74 1.79
C LYS A 188 -24.50 -1.31 3.22
N GLU A 189 -24.30 -0.47 4.22
CA GLU A 189 -24.18 -0.86 5.63
C GLU A 189 -23.12 -1.96 5.88
N ARG A 190 -22.02 -1.90 5.15
CA ARG A 190 -20.83 -2.73 5.36
C ARG A 190 -19.65 -1.83 5.71
N ILE A 191 -18.69 -2.39 6.44
CA ILE A 191 -17.46 -1.64 6.71
C ILE A 191 -16.68 -1.47 5.40
N LEU A 192 -16.42 -0.24 5.01
CA LEU A 192 -15.52 0.10 3.93
C LEU A 192 -14.13 0.44 4.49
N ILE A 193 -13.13 -0.33 4.09
CA ILE A 193 -11.72 0.00 4.27
C ILE A 193 -11.28 0.75 3.02
N LEU A 194 -10.99 2.03 3.15
CA LEU A 194 -10.44 2.85 2.09
C LEU A 194 -8.94 3.06 2.34
N ASP A 195 -8.11 2.37 1.56
CA ASP A 195 -6.65 2.50 1.68
C ASP A 195 -6.16 3.68 0.84
N GLU A 196 -5.79 4.76 1.51
CA GLU A 196 -5.25 6.00 0.97
C GLU A 196 -3.71 6.06 1.07
N ALA A 197 -3.00 4.93 0.97
CA ALA A 197 -1.54 4.88 1.09
C ALA A 197 -0.78 5.76 0.07
N TYR A 198 -1.45 6.24 -0.96
CA TYR A 198 -0.87 7.07 -2.04
C TYR A 198 -1.59 8.41 -2.22
N PHE A 199 -2.43 8.82 -1.26
CA PHE A 199 -3.30 9.99 -1.44
C PHE A 199 -2.52 11.30 -1.60
N GLU A 200 -1.33 11.41 -1.00
CA GLU A 200 -0.48 12.60 -1.11
C GLU A 200 -0.05 12.89 -2.57
N PHE A 201 -0.03 11.87 -3.44
CA PHE A 201 0.29 12.00 -4.86
C PHE A 201 -0.94 12.28 -5.72
N SER A 202 -2.13 12.28 -5.12
CA SER A 202 -3.40 12.61 -5.76
C SER A 202 -3.95 13.92 -5.18
N ASP A 203 -4.82 14.58 -5.92
CA ASP A 203 -5.35 15.89 -5.51
C ASP A 203 -6.42 15.77 -4.41
N ARG A 204 -6.71 14.54 -3.91
CA ARG A 204 -7.93 14.32 -3.14
C ARG A 204 -7.81 13.20 -2.12
N SER A 205 -8.23 13.50 -0.89
CA SER A 205 -8.58 12.52 0.13
C SER A 205 -10.10 12.44 0.29
N LEU A 206 -10.60 11.26 0.65
CA LEU A 206 -12.01 11.03 0.96
C LEU A 206 -12.24 10.80 2.47
N ALA A 207 -11.22 11.03 3.30
CA ALA A 207 -11.31 10.83 4.76
C ALA A 207 -12.40 11.67 5.43
N ALA A 208 -12.71 12.86 4.90
CA ALA A 208 -13.80 13.69 5.42
C ALA A 208 -15.17 12.99 5.46
N LEU A 209 -15.37 11.94 4.63
CA LEU A 209 -16.59 11.14 4.66
C LEU A 209 -16.80 10.37 5.99
N ILE A 210 -15.79 10.25 6.83
CA ILE A 210 -15.89 9.65 8.17
C ILE A 210 -16.88 10.43 9.04
N GLU A 211 -16.99 11.76 8.86
CA GLU A 211 -17.92 12.61 9.62
C GLU A 211 -19.39 12.28 9.31
N GLU A 212 -19.67 11.80 8.10
CA GLU A 212 -21.01 11.45 7.64
C GLU A 212 -21.31 9.93 7.71
N HIS A 213 -20.25 9.08 7.79
CA HIS A 213 -20.36 7.63 7.64
C HIS A 213 -19.52 6.86 8.67
N GLU A 214 -20.19 6.34 9.70
CA GLU A 214 -19.54 5.60 10.79
C GLU A 214 -18.91 4.27 10.34
N ASN A 215 -19.31 3.75 9.19
CA ASN A 215 -18.82 2.49 8.59
C ASN A 215 -17.62 2.66 7.66
N LEU A 216 -16.95 3.81 7.69
CA LEU A 216 -15.72 4.07 6.93
C LEU A 216 -14.48 4.01 7.83
N ILE A 217 -13.48 3.23 7.39
CA ILE A 217 -12.12 3.26 7.94
C ILE A 217 -11.18 3.67 6.82
N VAL A 218 -10.41 4.72 7.03
CA VAL A 218 -9.38 5.17 6.08
C VAL A 218 -8.01 4.77 6.60
N LEU A 219 -7.20 4.11 5.76
CA LEU A 219 -5.83 3.72 6.10
C LEU A 219 -4.83 4.61 5.37
N ARG A 220 -3.78 5.03 6.07
CA ARG A 220 -2.68 5.84 5.53
C ARG A 220 -1.32 5.35 6.04
N THR A 221 -0.26 5.82 5.41
CA THR A 221 1.11 5.38 5.75
C THR A 221 2.13 6.49 5.50
N LEU A 222 3.14 6.55 6.35
CA LEU A 222 4.31 7.41 6.13
C LEU A 222 5.39 6.72 5.28
N SER A 223 5.11 5.50 4.78
CA SER A 223 6.08 4.73 3.99
C SER A 223 6.31 5.26 2.58
N LYS A 224 5.40 6.10 2.04
CA LYS A 224 5.42 6.51 0.62
C LYS A 224 5.87 7.96 0.49
N ALA A 225 5.00 8.92 0.61
CA ALA A 225 5.30 10.33 0.42
C ALA A 225 6.34 10.87 1.41
N PHE A 226 6.28 10.42 2.66
CA PHE A 226 7.21 10.86 3.73
C PHE A 226 8.59 10.18 3.69
N GLY A 227 8.79 9.16 2.83
CA GLY A 227 10.09 8.48 2.73
C GLY A 227 10.47 7.60 3.95
N LEU A 228 9.51 7.21 4.79
CA LEU A 228 9.75 6.46 6.03
C LEU A 228 9.43 4.96 5.92
N ALA A 229 9.57 4.36 4.74
CA ALA A 229 9.23 2.95 4.51
C ALA A 229 9.92 1.99 5.48
N GLY A 230 11.17 2.25 5.85
CA GLY A 230 11.96 1.44 6.78
C GLY A 230 11.53 1.54 8.24
N LEU A 231 10.85 2.63 8.63
CA LEU A 231 10.41 2.88 10.00
C LEU A 231 9.02 2.33 10.32
N ARG A 232 8.29 1.84 9.28
CA ARG A 232 7.06 1.09 9.47
C ARG A 232 5.98 1.86 10.23
N ILE A 233 5.63 3.08 9.82
CA ILE A 233 4.52 3.85 10.41
C ILE A 233 3.35 3.94 9.46
N GLY A 234 2.17 3.59 9.98
CA GLY A 234 0.88 3.80 9.37
C GLY A 234 -0.15 4.25 10.39
N TYR A 235 -1.25 4.80 9.93
CA TYR A 235 -2.35 5.17 10.79
C TYR A 235 -3.69 4.93 10.10
N GLY A 236 -4.71 4.72 10.93
CA GLY A 236 -6.11 4.60 10.50
C GLY A 236 -6.92 5.75 11.06
N LEU A 237 -7.89 6.20 10.28
CA LEU A 237 -8.90 7.18 10.67
C LEU A 237 -10.26 6.51 10.63
N GLY A 238 -11.14 6.80 11.60
CA GLY A 238 -12.47 6.22 11.63
C GLY A 238 -13.34 6.84 12.72
N ASN A 239 -14.59 6.39 12.80
CA ASN A 239 -15.46 6.76 13.92
C ASN A 239 -14.80 6.36 15.24
N LYS A 240 -14.91 7.22 16.27
CA LYS A 240 -14.22 7.04 17.56
C LYS A 240 -14.58 5.71 18.28
N ASP A 241 -15.84 5.28 18.18
CA ASP A 241 -16.25 4.03 18.80
C ASP A 241 -15.57 2.83 18.12
N MET A 242 -15.47 2.84 16.78
CA MET A 242 -14.77 1.82 16.01
C MET A 242 -13.27 1.82 16.33
N ILE A 243 -12.64 2.99 16.36
CA ILE A 243 -11.24 3.13 16.77
C ILE A 243 -11.02 2.63 18.18
N GLY A 244 -11.94 2.92 19.12
CA GLY A 244 -11.89 2.42 20.48
C GLY A 244 -11.93 0.89 20.59
N TYR A 245 -12.61 0.19 19.67
CA TYR A 245 -12.56 -1.28 19.59
C TYR A 245 -11.25 -1.78 19.00
N LEU A 246 -10.70 -1.13 17.97
CA LEU A 246 -9.42 -1.50 17.37
C LEU A 246 -8.26 -1.29 18.35
N GLU A 247 -8.31 -0.26 19.19
CA GLU A 247 -7.32 -0.03 20.27
C GLU A 247 -7.25 -1.20 21.28
N LYS A 248 -8.35 -1.95 21.48
CA LYS A 248 -8.33 -3.15 22.34
C LYS A 248 -7.58 -4.33 21.71
N ILE A 249 -7.46 -4.33 20.38
CA ILE A 249 -6.78 -5.37 19.60
C ILE A 249 -5.29 -5.03 19.43
N LYS A 250 -4.98 -3.74 19.40
CA LYS A 250 -3.63 -3.23 19.22
C LYS A 250 -2.66 -3.80 20.26
N ASN A 251 -1.50 -4.28 19.81
CA ASN A 251 -0.43 -4.65 20.73
C ASN A 251 0.08 -3.41 21.48
N PRO A 252 0.25 -3.47 22.82
CA PRO A 252 0.89 -2.38 23.54
C PRO A 252 2.33 -2.22 23.02
N PHE A 253 2.80 -0.97 22.93
CA PHE A 253 4.15 -0.65 22.46
C PHE A 253 4.45 -1.08 21.03
N ASN A 254 3.44 -1.10 20.16
CA ASN A 254 3.56 -1.54 18.77
C ASN A 254 4.45 -0.63 17.89
N ILE A 255 4.67 0.62 18.31
CA ILE A 255 5.58 1.58 17.66
C ILE A 255 6.75 1.84 18.61
N ASP A 256 7.96 1.74 18.10
CA ASP A 256 9.18 2.04 18.86
C ASP A 256 9.45 3.56 18.95
N ASN A 257 10.24 3.97 19.95
CA ASN A 257 10.54 5.37 20.20
C ASN A 257 11.19 6.10 19.02
N ILE A 258 12.03 5.41 18.25
CA ILE A 258 12.74 6.02 17.11
C ILE A 258 11.74 6.29 15.98
N SER A 259 10.92 5.29 15.65
CA SER A 259 9.91 5.38 14.61
C SER A 259 8.86 6.44 14.95
N GLU A 260 8.43 6.52 16.21
CA GLU A 260 7.46 7.52 16.67
C GLU A 260 8.00 8.95 16.50
N GLN A 261 9.20 9.23 17.02
CA GLN A 261 9.77 10.58 16.94
C GLN A 261 10.15 10.98 15.50
N ALA A 262 10.56 10.02 14.69
CA ALA A 262 10.78 10.23 13.26
C ALA A 262 9.49 10.60 12.52
N ALA A 263 8.38 9.93 12.84
CA ALA A 263 7.08 10.20 12.25
C ALA A 263 6.57 11.60 12.64
N ILE A 264 6.68 11.98 13.93
CA ILE A 264 6.31 13.30 14.41
C ILE A 264 7.11 14.38 13.65
N ALA A 265 8.43 14.25 13.58
CA ALA A 265 9.28 15.23 12.89
C ALA A 265 8.97 15.34 11.38
N ALA A 266 8.57 14.24 10.75
CA ALA A 266 8.16 14.24 9.35
C ALA A 266 6.81 14.94 9.14
N LEU A 267 5.85 14.70 10.05
CA LEU A 267 4.53 15.35 10.02
C LEU A 267 4.60 16.86 10.32
N GLU A 268 5.63 17.32 11.04
CA GLU A 268 5.90 18.73 11.31
C GLU A 268 6.65 19.45 10.17
N ASP A 269 7.03 18.74 9.10
CA ASP A 269 7.78 19.34 7.97
C ASP A 269 7.02 19.17 6.64
N ILE A 270 5.81 19.69 6.62
CA ILE A 270 4.88 19.61 5.48
C ILE A 270 5.43 20.30 4.22
N ASP A 271 6.19 21.38 4.38
CA ASP A 271 6.85 22.05 3.24
C ASP A 271 7.85 21.13 2.52
N TYR A 272 8.59 20.32 3.26
CA TYR A 272 9.49 19.32 2.69
C TYR A 272 8.72 18.20 1.99
N LEU A 273 7.67 17.70 2.63
CA LEU A 273 6.76 16.72 2.04
C LEU A 273 6.23 17.20 0.69
N HIS A 274 5.66 18.40 0.64
CA HIS A 274 5.08 18.96 -0.59
C HIS A 274 6.11 19.06 -1.71
N LYS A 275 7.35 19.50 -1.43
CA LYS A 275 8.44 19.55 -2.42
C LYS A 275 8.78 18.16 -2.98
N CYS A 276 8.84 17.13 -2.12
CA CYS A 276 9.10 15.77 -2.58
C CYS A 276 7.95 15.21 -3.42
N VAL A 277 6.70 15.45 -2.97
CA VAL A 277 5.50 15.03 -3.69
C VAL A 277 5.42 15.67 -5.07
N GLU A 278 5.65 17.00 -5.17
CA GLU A 278 5.65 17.73 -6.43
C GLU A 278 6.66 17.13 -7.43
N ARG A 279 7.90 16.91 -7.02
CA ARG A 279 8.93 16.29 -7.86
C ARG A 279 8.56 14.87 -8.31
N ILE A 280 7.95 14.07 -7.41
CA ILE A 280 7.51 12.72 -7.76
C ILE A 280 6.36 12.78 -8.78
N VAL A 281 5.41 13.70 -8.60
CA VAL A 281 4.30 13.89 -9.54
C VAL A 281 4.82 14.35 -10.91
N GLU A 282 5.73 15.32 -10.96
CA GLU A 282 6.39 15.76 -12.20
C GLU A 282 7.15 14.59 -12.87
N GLY A 283 7.91 13.82 -12.10
CA GLY A 283 8.61 12.63 -12.59
C GLY A 283 7.65 11.56 -13.12
N ARG A 284 6.48 11.38 -12.49
CA ARG A 284 5.43 10.47 -12.96
C ARG A 284 4.87 10.89 -14.32
N GLU A 285 4.51 12.17 -14.46
CA GLU A 285 3.97 12.68 -15.73
C GLU A 285 5.02 12.60 -16.85
N TYR A 286 6.27 12.92 -16.54
CA TYR A 286 7.38 12.75 -17.46
C TYR A 286 7.56 11.29 -17.91
N LEU A 287 7.59 10.34 -16.96
CA LEU A 287 7.66 8.91 -17.29
C LEU A 287 6.46 8.46 -18.12
N PHE A 288 5.25 8.90 -17.77
CA PHE A 288 4.06 8.56 -18.51
C PHE A 288 4.14 9.00 -19.98
N GLU A 289 4.54 10.24 -20.21
CA GLU A 289 4.73 10.78 -21.56
C GLU A 289 5.78 10.00 -22.36
N GLN A 290 6.97 9.81 -21.77
CA GLN A 290 8.08 9.14 -22.45
C GLN A 290 7.81 7.67 -22.76
N LEU A 291 7.23 6.93 -21.81
CA LEU A 291 6.92 5.52 -21.98
C LEU A 291 5.74 5.30 -22.93
N SER A 292 4.76 6.20 -22.96
CA SER A 292 3.64 6.15 -23.92
C SER A 292 4.10 6.34 -25.37
N GLY A 293 5.29 6.91 -25.59
CA GLY A 293 5.92 7.04 -26.90
C GLY A 293 6.71 5.79 -27.35
N ILE A 294 6.88 4.78 -26.51
CA ILE A 294 7.59 3.54 -26.87
C ILE A 294 6.59 2.56 -27.49
N ALA A 295 6.91 2.06 -28.70
CA ALA A 295 6.10 1.05 -29.38
C ALA A 295 5.92 -0.20 -28.49
N ASP A 296 4.78 -0.86 -28.62
CA ASP A 296 4.43 -2.09 -27.88
C ASP A 296 4.38 -1.97 -26.36
N LEU A 297 4.31 -0.73 -25.82
CA LEU A 297 3.97 -0.46 -24.43
C LEU A 297 2.61 0.26 -24.33
N GLU A 298 1.72 -0.26 -23.50
CA GLU A 298 0.50 0.43 -23.07
C GLU A 298 0.68 0.91 -21.63
N VAL A 299 0.73 2.23 -21.42
CA VAL A 299 0.97 2.84 -20.12
C VAL A 299 -0.32 3.36 -19.53
N TYR A 300 -0.62 2.98 -18.30
CA TYR A 300 -1.85 3.38 -17.61
C TYR A 300 -1.65 4.69 -16.84
N PRO A 301 -2.54 5.69 -17.02
CA PRO A 301 -2.51 6.92 -16.23
C PRO A 301 -2.66 6.62 -14.74
N SER A 302 -1.82 7.23 -13.90
CA SER A 302 -1.75 6.97 -12.47
C SER A 302 -1.86 8.27 -11.65
N ARG A 303 -2.42 8.14 -10.44
CA ARG A 303 -2.43 9.17 -9.40
C ARG A 303 -1.59 8.76 -8.17
N ALA A 304 -0.75 7.72 -8.32
CA ALA A 304 0.19 7.26 -7.31
C ALA A 304 1.63 7.60 -7.69
N ASN A 305 2.61 7.10 -6.94
CA ASN A 305 4.03 7.26 -7.26
C ASN A 305 4.59 6.10 -8.12
N PHE A 306 3.77 5.54 -8.99
CA PHE A 306 4.15 4.45 -9.91
C PHE A 306 3.26 4.46 -11.15
N LEU A 307 3.70 3.77 -12.19
CA LEU A 307 2.93 3.48 -13.40
C LEU A 307 2.76 1.97 -13.55
N LEU A 308 1.58 1.55 -14.03
CA LEU A 308 1.34 0.21 -14.56
C LEU A 308 1.58 0.25 -16.06
N VAL A 309 2.37 -0.68 -16.57
CA VAL A 309 2.72 -0.77 -17.99
C VAL A 309 2.41 -2.18 -18.47
N ARG A 310 1.65 -2.29 -19.55
CA ARG A 310 1.38 -3.54 -20.25
C ARG A 310 2.31 -3.68 -21.45
N ILE A 311 2.89 -4.85 -21.60
CA ILE A 311 3.74 -5.21 -22.73
C ILE A 311 2.86 -5.84 -23.80
N LEU A 312 2.87 -5.29 -25.00
CA LEU A 312 2.07 -5.75 -26.15
C LEU A 312 2.87 -6.63 -27.09
N ARG A 313 4.18 -6.68 -26.94
CA ARG A 313 5.12 -7.45 -27.75
C ARG A 313 5.02 -8.96 -27.44
N PRO A 314 4.56 -9.82 -28.38
CA PRO A 314 4.22 -11.21 -28.10
C PRO A 314 5.41 -12.12 -27.77
N ASP A 315 6.63 -11.72 -28.17
CA ASP A 315 7.88 -12.47 -27.99
C ASP A 315 8.66 -12.03 -26.73
N LEU A 316 8.10 -11.12 -25.92
CA LEU A 316 8.75 -10.57 -24.74
C LEU A 316 7.84 -10.69 -23.51
N THR A 317 8.21 -11.53 -22.56
CA THR A 317 7.49 -11.60 -21.29
C THR A 317 7.89 -10.47 -20.35
N SER A 318 7.03 -10.12 -19.41
CA SER A 318 7.35 -9.14 -18.35
C SER A 318 8.54 -9.56 -17.50
N MET A 319 8.69 -10.85 -17.26
CA MET A 319 9.84 -11.43 -16.55
C MET A 319 11.14 -11.21 -17.34
N ASP A 320 11.13 -11.46 -18.66
CA ASP A 320 12.31 -11.25 -19.49
C ASP A 320 12.69 -9.77 -19.53
N LEU A 321 11.71 -8.87 -19.67
CA LEU A 321 11.94 -7.43 -19.65
C LEU A 321 12.48 -6.97 -18.30
N MET A 322 11.91 -7.46 -17.20
CA MET A 322 12.40 -7.16 -15.85
C MET A 322 13.86 -7.62 -15.67
N LEU A 323 14.23 -8.81 -16.15
CA LEU A 323 15.60 -9.30 -16.06
C LEU A 323 16.58 -8.49 -16.90
N LYS A 324 16.20 -8.09 -18.13
CA LYS A 324 17.02 -7.21 -18.97
C LYS A 324 17.22 -5.81 -18.34
N LEU A 325 16.21 -5.28 -17.65
CA LEU A 325 16.32 -4.03 -16.90
C LEU A 325 17.22 -4.20 -15.67
N LEU A 326 17.10 -5.34 -14.99
CA LEU A 326 17.93 -5.67 -13.84
C LEU A 326 19.42 -5.76 -14.21
N ASP A 327 19.77 -6.34 -15.37
CA ASP A 327 21.13 -6.38 -15.89
C ASP A 327 21.72 -4.98 -16.14
N GLN A 328 20.85 -3.98 -16.31
CA GLN A 328 21.22 -2.57 -16.42
C GLN A 328 21.12 -1.78 -15.10
N GLY A 329 20.96 -2.48 -13.98
CA GLY A 329 20.88 -1.88 -12.65
C GLY A 329 19.51 -1.26 -12.29
N LEU A 330 18.44 -1.61 -13.02
CA LEU A 330 17.09 -1.08 -12.84
C LEU A 330 16.16 -2.17 -12.30
N LEU A 331 15.65 -1.99 -11.10
CA LEU A 331 14.81 -2.99 -10.44
C LEU A 331 13.34 -2.55 -10.46
N VAL A 332 12.55 -3.14 -11.35
CA VAL A 332 11.10 -2.95 -11.48
C VAL A 332 10.30 -4.15 -10.95
N ARG A 333 8.98 -4.08 -10.94
CA ARG A 333 8.12 -5.14 -10.41
C ARG A 333 7.32 -5.84 -11.49
N ASP A 334 7.48 -7.15 -11.63
CA ASP A 334 6.59 -8.00 -12.42
C ASP A 334 5.22 -8.13 -11.74
N TYR A 335 4.17 -7.88 -12.52
CA TYR A 335 2.77 -7.98 -12.10
C TYR A 335 1.96 -8.99 -12.92
N THR A 336 2.61 -9.74 -13.80
CA THR A 336 1.97 -10.78 -14.62
C THR A 336 1.37 -11.88 -13.76
N GLY A 337 0.22 -12.39 -14.17
CA GLY A 337 -0.51 -13.44 -13.46
C GLY A 337 -1.18 -13.00 -12.17
N LYS A 338 -1.21 -11.69 -11.85
CA LYS A 338 -1.98 -11.20 -10.72
C LYS A 338 -3.48 -11.23 -11.03
N PRO A 339 -4.33 -11.59 -10.05
CA PRO A 339 -5.77 -11.59 -10.25
C PRO A 339 -6.27 -10.28 -10.85
N GLY A 340 -7.06 -10.37 -11.93
CA GLY A 340 -7.61 -9.20 -12.62
C GLY A 340 -6.72 -8.57 -13.69
N LEU A 341 -5.50 -9.10 -13.92
CA LEU A 341 -4.61 -8.68 -15.02
C LEU A 341 -4.44 -9.84 -16.01
N ASP A 342 -4.88 -9.62 -17.23
CA ASP A 342 -4.77 -10.59 -18.33
C ASP A 342 -3.71 -10.09 -19.34
N GLY A 343 -2.51 -10.68 -19.32
CA GLY A 343 -1.36 -10.30 -20.15
C GLY A 343 -0.08 -10.03 -19.35
N GLU A 344 0.91 -9.45 -20.01
CA GLU A 344 2.23 -9.16 -19.47
C GLU A 344 2.27 -7.73 -18.89
N PHE A 345 2.58 -7.61 -17.60
CA PHE A 345 2.53 -6.32 -16.91
C PHE A 345 3.76 -6.08 -16.04
N LEU A 346 4.28 -4.85 -16.09
CA LEU A 346 5.23 -4.32 -15.11
C LEU A 346 4.58 -3.19 -14.32
N ARG A 347 4.93 -3.08 -13.03
CA ARG A 347 4.70 -1.86 -12.26
C ARG A 347 6.05 -1.19 -12.00
N ILE A 348 6.15 0.07 -12.38
CA ILE A 348 7.35 0.89 -12.33
C ILE A 348 7.14 2.00 -11.31
N THR A 349 7.93 2.03 -10.25
CA THR A 349 7.96 3.13 -9.27
C THR A 349 8.64 4.34 -9.90
N VAL A 350 8.15 5.53 -9.64
CA VAL A 350 8.79 6.77 -10.04
C VAL A 350 10.10 6.95 -9.26
N GLY A 351 11.22 7.01 -9.98
CA GLY A 351 12.55 7.30 -9.45
C GLY A 351 12.83 8.81 -9.36
N ASP A 352 14.06 9.16 -9.03
CA ASP A 352 14.54 10.52 -9.26
C ASP A 352 14.77 10.77 -10.77
N GLU A 353 15.22 11.97 -11.11
CA GLU A 353 15.42 12.38 -12.50
C GLU A 353 16.46 11.51 -13.24
N GLU A 354 17.51 11.08 -12.54
CA GLU A 354 18.57 10.23 -13.08
C GLU A 354 18.06 8.81 -13.33
N ASP A 355 17.39 8.21 -12.36
CA ASP A 355 16.83 6.86 -12.45
C ASP A 355 15.72 6.78 -13.50
N ASN A 356 14.86 7.80 -13.59
CA ASN A 356 13.82 7.89 -14.62
C ASN A 356 14.44 7.98 -16.04
N GLY A 357 15.50 8.78 -16.22
CA GLY A 357 16.22 8.88 -17.48
C GLY A 357 16.85 7.55 -17.89
N LYS A 358 17.57 6.90 -16.99
CA LYS A 358 18.15 5.56 -17.23
C LYS A 358 17.11 4.52 -17.64
N LEU A 359 15.96 4.53 -16.97
CA LEU A 359 14.87 3.59 -17.29
C LEU A 359 14.34 3.81 -18.72
N ILE A 360 14.12 5.06 -19.12
CA ILE A 360 13.62 5.40 -20.44
C ILE A 360 14.61 4.93 -21.52
N ASP A 361 15.90 5.22 -21.34
CA ASP A 361 16.96 4.83 -22.30
C ASP A 361 17.07 3.32 -22.40
N ALA A 362 17.02 2.60 -21.26
CA ALA A 362 17.06 1.14 -21.22
C ALA A 362 15.85 0.52 -21.94
N LEU A 363 14.64 1.03 -21.67
CA LEU A 363 13.42 0.53 -22.30
C LEU A 363 13.42 0.76 -23.80
N ARG A 364 13.84 1.94 -24.28
CA ARG A 364 13.98 2.21 -25.72
C ARG A 364 14.95 1.22 -26.37
N GLY A 365 16.15 1.03 -25.79
CA GLY A 365 17.14 0.10 -26.34
C GLY A 365 16.74 -1.39 -26.30
N ILE A 366 15.78 -1.78 -25.43
CA ILE A 366 15.27 -3.16 -25.40
C ILE A 366 14.07 -3.35 -26.33
N MET A 367 13.25 -2.31 -26.49
CA MET A 367 12.01 -2.38 -27.27
C MET A 367 12.23 -2.14 -28.76
N ASP A 368 13.30 -1.42 -29.16
CA ASP A 368 13.76 -1.30 -30.55
C ASP A 368 14.30 -2.66 -31.07
#